data_c263c35ffa6a19572de95536eb9cc5d3
#
_entry.id   c263c35ffa6a19572de95536eb9cc5d3
#
_cell.length_a   1.000
_cell.length_b   1.000
_cell.length_c   1.000
_cell.angle_alpha   90.00
_cell.angle_beta   90.00
_cell.angle_gamma   90.00
#
_symmetry.space_group_name_H-M   'P 1'
#
loop_
_entity.id
_entity.type
_entity.pdbx_description
1 polymer ?
#
loop_
_entity_poly.entity_id
_entity_poly.type
_entity_poly.pdbx_seq_one_letter_code
_entity_poly.pdbx_strand_id
1 'polypeptide(L)'
;MLVAIVHNEIGPDDPPEDQDLLCEVQGVAEALRGLGHDTVIVPCSLDLAAMCRRLTELKPQAVFNLVESLAGDDSLAILAPAVFEALKMPYTGNTATGIFLTSHKLLAKERLWLAGLPTPQWIAPPGAGRWPATCQSASGPTDAVRQAPQAPRRGLDVSPSPGSPELATEVPLLDCPISGGDYPGCLPADQPADWIIKGIFEQGSRNIDDQAVVRGVDLAGIRQRLQQRAARLGRFCYAERYIDGREIAVGLLAGPEGMETLPPLEILFSDYPPDKPRIVGYQSKWLPDTFEYDHTPRTFDFPPSDQPMLDRVRQLALRCVELFGLRGYARVDFRIDSAGQPWILEVNPNPCLTPEAGFYCTVEHAGIGYAGAIGRILDAAATG
;
A
#
# COMPACT_ATOMS: atom_id res chain seq x y z
N MET A 1 15.24 -18.36 18.15
CA MET A 1 16.15 -17.32 17.59
C MET A 1 15.72 -15.95 18.05
N LEU A 2 16.63 -14.94 18.04
CA LEU A 2 16.23 -13.56 18.32
C LEU A 2 15.66 -12.90 17.06
N VAL A 3 14.44 -12.39 17.13
CA VAL A 3 13.76 -11.64 16.06
C VAL A 3 13.57 -10.19 16.52
N ALA A 4 14.03 -9.23 15.72
CA ALA A 4 13.77 -7.82 15.96
C ALA A 4 12.47 -7.44 15.23
N ILE A 5 11.47 -6.97 15.97
CA ILE A 5 10.23 -6.44 15.39
C ILE A 5 10.44 -4.94 15.20
N VAL A 6 10.54 -4.52 13.93
CA VAL A 6 10.76 -3.12 13.57
C VAL A 6 9.44 -2.52 13.07
N HIS A 7 9.03 -1.41 13.67
CA HIS A 7 7.81 -0.69 13.35
C HIS A 7 8.07 0.82 13.33
N ASN A 8 7.23 1.62 12.68
CA ASN A 8 7.35 3.08 12.74
C ASN A 8 7.12 3.58 14.17
N GLU A 9 7.92 4.57 14.58
CA GLU A 9 7.77 5.23 15.87
C GLU A 9 6.36 5.86 15.96
N ILE A 10 5.67 5.62 17.09
CA ILE A 10 4.29 6.06 17.32
C ILE A 10 4.24 6.84 18.61
N GLY A 11 3.68 8.05 18.53
CA GLY A 11 3.40 8.91 19.67
C GLY A 11 2.00 8.70 20.25
N PRO A 12 1.75 9.15 21.47
CA PRO A 12 0.45 9.01 22.13
C PRO A 12 -0.67 9.81 21.46
N ASP A 13 -0.34 10.83 20.69
CA ASP A 13 -1.28 11.73 20.00
C ASP A 13 -1.46 11.37 18.51
N ASP A 14 -0.85 10.28 18.03
CA ASP A 14 -0.98 9.84 16.66
C ASP A 14 -2.40 9.29 16.38
N PRO A 15 -2.88 9.33 15.14
CA PRO A 15 -4.25 8.95 14.80
C PRO A 15 -4.53 7.45 15.04
N PRO A 16 -5.82 7.05 15.11
CA PRO A 16 -6.22 5.67 15.45
C PRO A 16 -5.57 4.59 14.59
N GLU A 17 -5.41 4.84 13.29
CA GLU A 17 -4.76 3.90 12.38
C GLU A 17 -3.28 3.66 12.69
N ASP A 18 -2.59 4.66 13.24
CA ASP A 18 -1.19 4.51 13.67
C ASP A 18 -1.13 3.82 15.05
N GLN A 19 -2.10 4.09 15.95
CA GLN A 19 -2.21 3.39 17.24
C GLN A 19 -2.49 1.89 17.07
N ASP A 20 -3.25 1.48 16.05
CA ASP A 20 -3.55 0.08 15.74
C ASP A 20 -2.28 -0.74 15.50
N LEU A 21 -1.23 -0.13 14.95
CA LEU A 21 0.07 -0.78 14.74
C LEU A 21 0.69 -1.29 16.06
N LEU A 22 0.43 -0.66 17.20
CA LEU A 22 0.91 -1.17 18.50
C LEU A 22 0.23 -2.49 18.88
N CYS A 23 -1.04 -2.66 18.52
CA CYS A 23 -1.76 -3.93 18.70
C CYS A 23 -1.16 -5.01 17.79
N GLU A 24 -0.82 -4.65 16.55
CA GLU A 24 -0.15 -5.54 15.60
C GLU A 24 1.22 -5.99 16.11
N VAL A 25 2.06 -5.05 16.55
CA VAL A 25 3.39 -5.33 17.15
C VAL A 25 3.26 -6.31 18.32
N GLN A 26 2.28 -6.08 19.20
CA GLN A 26 2.06 -6.96 20.36
C GLN A 26 1.61 -8.34 19.93
N GLY A 27 0.63 -8.45 19.02
CA GLY A 27 0.14 -9.72 18.49
C GLY A 27 1.24 -10.54 17.81
N VAL A 28 2.05 -9.91 16.96
CA VAL A 28 3.21 -10.56 16.33
C VAL A 28 4.23 -11.01 17.36
N ALA A 29 4.54 -10.18 18.37
CA ALA A 29 5.49 -10.55 19.41
C ALA A 29 5.02 -11.76 20.24
N GLU A 30 3.73 -11.82 20.57
CA GLU A 30 3.13 -12.95 21.28
C GLU A 30 3.15 -14.23 20.44
N ALA A 31 2.79 -14.15 19.17
CA ALA A 31 2.84 -15.27 18.24
C ALA A 31 4.26 -15.82 18.09
N LEU A 32 5.26 -14.95 17.90
CA LEU A 32 6.66 -15.35 17.77
C LEU A 32 7.20 -16.01 19.04
N ARG A 33 6.85 -15.48 20.23
CA ARG A 33 7.22 -16.11 21.52
C ARG A 33 6.56 -17.46 21.69
N GLY A 34 5.28 -17.59 21.29
CA GLY A 34 4.56 -18.87 21.28
C GLY A 34 5.20 -19.91 20.37
N LEU A 35 5.86 -19.48 19.30
CA LEU A 35 6.65 -20.33 18.39
C LEU A 35 8.08 -20.61 18.90
N GLY A 36 8.46 -20.13 20.09
CA GLY A 36 9.78 -20.38 20.70
C GLY A 36 10.88 -19.42 20.24
N HIS A 37 10.53 -18.22 19.78
CA HIS A 37 11.48 -17.17 19.43
C HIS A 37 11.58 -16.10 20.52
N ASP A 38 12.78 -15.55 20.72
CA ASP A 38 12.97 -14.35 21.50
C ASP A 38 12.66 -13.12 20.64
N THR A 39 11.99 -12.11 21.22
CA THR A 39 11.61 -10.90 20.47
C THR A 39 12.15 -9.65 21.12
N VAL A 40 12.53 -8.68 20.31
CA VAL A 40 12.87 -7.33 20.74
C VAL A 40 12.18 -6.32 19.81
N ILE A 41 11.53 -5.32 20.39
CA ILE A 41 10.83 -4.28 19.66
C ILE A 41 11.83 -3.13 19.40
N VAL A 42 11.86 -2.67 18.16
CA VAL A 42 12.77 -1.60 17.69
C VAL A 42 11.95 -0.56 16.92
N PRO A 43 11.63 0.59 17.50
CA PRO A 43 10.99 1.67 16.78
C PRO A 43 11.92 2.25 15.72
N CYS A 44 11.35 2.61 14.57
CA CYS A 44 12.02 3.20 13.42
C CYS A 44 11.47 4.62 13.18
N SER A 45 12.36 5.60 13.18
CA SER A 45 12.08 6.99 12.82
C SER A 45 12.92 7.41 11.62
N LEU A 46 12.92 8.71 11.27
CA LEU A 46 13.81 9.26 10.25
C LEU A 46 15.30 9.19 10.64
N ASP A 47 15.65 8.97 11.93
CA ASP A 47 17.02 8.63 12.32
C ASP A 47 17.32 7.15 12.01
N LEU A 48 17.39 6.84 10.73
CA LEU A 48 17.74 5.49 10.25
C LEU A 48 19.08 5.00 10.80
N ALA A 49 20.00 5.92 11.10
CA ALA A 49 21.30 5.56 11.68
C ALA A 49 21.13 4.99 13.10
N ALA A 50 20.18 5.49 13.90
CA ALA A 50 19.85 4.92 15.20
C ALA A 50 19.34 3.49 15.08
N MET A 51 18.42 3.23 14.16
CA MET A 51 17.92 1.87 13.87
C MET A 51 19.08 0.96 13.42
N CYS A 52 19.95 1.41 12.50
CA CYS A 52 21.12 0.64 12.05
C CYS A 52 22.02 0.26 13.22
N ARG A 53 22.39 1.22 14.09
CA ARG A 53 23.20 0.96 15.29
C ARG A 53 22.54 -0.09 16.18
N ARG A 54 21.24 0.09 16.48
CA ARG A 54 20.50 -0.80 17.35
C ARG A 54 20.45 -2.24 16.82
N LEU A 55 20.17 -2.41 15.54
CA LEU A 55 20.14 -3.74 14.90
C LEU A 55 21.54 -4.38 14.86
N THR A 56 22.59 -3.58 14.62
CA THR A 56 23.99 -4.06 14.63
C THR A 56 24.43 -4.52 16.01
N GLU A 57 24.01 -3.84 17.07
CA GLU A 57 24.28 -4.23 18.47
C GLU A 57 23.53 -5.48 18.88
N LEU A 58 22.25 -5.57 18.53
CA LEU A 58 21.37 -6.69 18.87
C LEU A 58 21.71 -7.99 18.12
N LYS A 59 22.17 -7.86 16.88
CA LYS A 59 22.48 -8.99 15.98
C LYS A 59 21.34 -10.00 15.88
N PRO A 60 20.09 -9.56 15.57
CA PRO A 60 18.98 -10.49 15.41
C PRO A 60 19.25 -11.44 14.24
N GLN A 61 18.70 -12.64 14.30
CA GLN A 61 18.74 -13.60 13.20
C GLN A 61 17.77 -13.23 12.07
N ALA A 62 16.71 -12.48 12.38
CA ALA A 62 15.78 -11.94 11.41
C ALA A 62 15.15 -10.65 11.93
N VAL A 63 14.67 -9.82 11.01
CA VAL A 63 13.84 -8.64 11.28
C VAL A 63 12.40 -8.97 10.87
N PHE A 64 11.44 -8.79 11.77
CA PHE A 64 10.03 -8.76 11.41
C PHE A 64 9.64 -7.30 11.11
N ASN A 65 9.38 -7.01 9.83
CA ASN A 65 9.15 -5.65 9.35
C ASN A 65 7.67 -5.28 9.38
N LEU A 66 7.31 -4.32 10.22
CA LEU A 66 5.97 -3.73 10.34
C LEU A 66 5.98 -2.22 10.05
N VAL A 67 7.01 -1.71 9.35
CA VAL A 67 7.08 -0.29 9.02
C VAL A 67 6.14 0.03 7.87
N GLU A 68 5.13 0.85 8.12
CA GLU A 68 4.13 1.31 7.15
C GLU A 68 4.34 2.76 6.72
N SER A 69 4.96 3.58 7.58
CA SER A 69 5.26 4.99 7.31
C SER A 69 6.48 5.44 8.11
N LEU A 70 7.06 6.59 7.77
CA LEU A 70 8.03 7.29 8.62
C LEU A 70 7.64 8.76 8.71
N ALA A 71 7.60 9.29 9.93
CA ALA A 71 7.15 10.64 10.21
C ALA A 71 5.76 10.96 9.60
N GLY A 72 4.84 10.00 9.59
CA GLY A 72 3.50 10.13 9.03
C GLY A 72 3.44 10.19 7.50
N ASP A 73 4.52 9.81 6.81
CA ASP A 73 4.59 9.74 5.34
C ASP A 73 4.76 8.28 4.88
N ASP A 74 3.70 7.73 4.27
CA ASP A 74 3.65 6.35 3.76
C ASP A 74 4.63 6.13 2.60
N SER A 75 5.01 7.19 1.87
CA SER A 75 5.99 7.10 0.79
C SER A 75 7.39 6.72 1.28
N LEU A 76 7.66 6.91 2.57
CA LEU A 76 8.94 6.61 3.21
C LEU A 76 9.02 5.18 3.79
N ALA A 77 7.96 4.40 3.74
CA ALA A 77 7.95 3.01 4.21
C ALA A 77 9.06 2.15 3.56
N ILE A 78 9.42 2.47 2.33
CA ILE A 78 10.49 1.80 1.57
C ILE A 78 11.87 1.88 2.26
N LEU A 79 12.12 2.90 3.09
CA LEU A 79 13.45 3.14 3.68
C LEU A 79 13.87 2.04 4.65
N ALA A 80 12.93 1.45 5.39
CA ALA A 80 13.22 0.37 6.33
C ALA A 80 13.75 -0.89 5.61
N PRO A 81 13.02 -1.50 4.65
CA PRO A 81 13.54 -2.65 3.92
C PRO A 81 14.81 -2.34 3.12
N ALA A 82 14.98 -1.13 2.57
CA ALA A 82 16.23 -0.73 1.90
C ALA A 82 17.43 -0.76 2.86
N VAL A 83 17.24 -0.37 4.12
CA VAL A 83 18.26 -0.48 5.15
C VAL A 83 18.56 -1.95 5.48
N PHE A 84 17.55 -2.80 5.63
CA PHE A 84 17.75 -4.23 5.91
C PHE A 84 18.53 -4.91 4.77
N GLU A 85 18.19 -4.59 3.51
CA GLU A 85 18.93 -5.06 2.32
C GLU A 85 20.39 -4.59 2.33
N ALA A 86 20.65 -3.31 2.65
CA ALA A 86 21.99 -2.76 2.76
C ALA A 86 22.83 -3.42 3.88
N LEU A 87 22.18 -3.77 4.99
CA LEU A 87 22.80 -4.50 6.11
C LEU A 87 22.88 -5.99 5.89
N LYS A 88 22.30 -6.53 4.79
CA LYS A 88 22.21 -7.96 4.48
C LYS A 88 21.54 -8.75 5.62
N MET A 89 20.53 -8.16 6.23
CA MET A 89 19.75 -8.79 7.31
C MET A 89 18.56 -9.53 6.71
N PRO A 90 18.30 -10.80 7.07
CA PRO A 90 17.04 -11.46 6.74
C PRO A 90 15.86 -10.65 7.33
N TYR A 91 14.83 -10.40 6.54
CA TYR A 91 13.65 -9.66 7.01
C TYR A 91 12.37 -10.16 6.36
N THR A 92 11.24 -10.00 7.05
CA THR A 92 9.92 -10.43 6.60
C THR A 92 9.28 -9.41 5.65
N GLY A 93 8.30 -9.89 4.88
CA GLY A 93 7.53 -9.06 3.96
C GLY A 93 8.26 -8.79 2.65
N ASN A 94 7.79 -7.78 1.95
CA ASN A 94 8.20 -7.49 0.59
C ASN A 94 9.52 -6.72 0.51
N THR A 95 10.21 -6.84 -0.62
CA THR A 95 11.45 -6.09 -0.89
C THR A 95 11.19 -4.59 -0.96
N ALA A 96 12.25 -3.78 -0.78
CA ALA A 96 12.15 -2.33 -0.97
C ALA A 96 11.55 -1.99 -2.34
N THR A 97 11.96 -2.70 -3.40
CA THR A 97 11.41 -2.53 -4.75
C THR A 97 9.94 -2.90 -4.81
N GLY A 98 9.53 -4.04 -4.23
CA GLY A 98 8.12 -4.47 -4.20
C GLY A 98 7.24 -3.45 -3.50
N ILE A 99 7.66 -2.97 -2.32
CA ILE A 99 6.94 -1.93 -1.58
C ILE A 99 6.84 -0.64 -2.40
N PHE A 100 7.92 -0.15 -2.98
CA PHE A 100 7.90 1.07 -3.79
C PHE A 100 6.92 0.99 -4.96
N LEU A 101 6.97 -0.09 -5.71
CA LEU A 101 6.16 -0.29 -6.91
C LEU A 101 4.66 -0.43 -6.60
N THR A 102 4.31 -0.98 -5.45
CA THR A 102 2.91 -1.19 -5.07
C THR A 102 2.34 -0.03 -4.25
N SER A 103 3.14 0.61 -3.39
CA SER A 103 2.69 1.75 -2.59
C SER A 103 2.46 3.00 -3.43
N HIS A 104 3.20 3.21 -4.51
CA HIS A 104 2.95 4.29 -5.46
C HIS A 104 1.83 3.89 -6.43
N LYS A 105 0.59 4.25 -6.11
CA LYS A 105 -0.62 3.78 -6.81
C LYS A 105 -0.60 4.00 -8.32
N LEU A 106 -0.02 5.09 -8.82
CA LEU A 106 0.09 5.34 -10.27
C LEU A 106 1.09 4.37 -10.93
N LEU A 107 2.25 4.11 -10.32
CA LEU A 107 3.21 3.13 -10.84
C LEU A 107 2.62 1.71 -10.82
N ALA A 108 1.89 1.37 -9.77
CA ALA A 108 1.19 0.09 -9.70
C ALA A 108 0.20 -0.07 -10.84
N LYS A 109 -0.65 0.95 -11.09
CA LYS A 109 -1.63 0.95 -12.18
C LYS A 109 -0.99 0.87 -13.56
N GLU A 110 0.05 1.63 -13.79
CA GLU A 110 0.80 1.60 -15.06
C GLU A 110 1.37 0.20 -15.32
N ARG A 111 1.98 -0.44 -14.32
CA ARG A 111 2.50 -1.80 -14.45
C ARG A 111 1.41 -2.84 -14.67
N LEU A 112 0.30 -2.75 -13.93
CA LEU A 112 -0.87 -3.61 -14.14
C LEU A 112 -1.38 -3.49 -15.57
N TRP A 113 -1.54 -2.26 -16.05
CA TRP A 113 -2.01 -1.99 -17.39
C TRP A 113 -1.05 -2.54 -18.47
N LEU A 114 0.24 -2.26 -18.37
CA LEU A 114 1.27 -2.77 -19.30
C LEU A 114 1.33 -4.30 -19.32
N ALA A 115 1.00 -4.95 -18.21
CA ALA A 115 0.92 -6.41 -18.11
C ALA A 115 -0.44 -6.99 -18.59
N GLY A 116 -1.37 -6.14 -19.07
CA GLY A 116 -2.70 -6.56 -19.50
C GLY A 116 -3.61 -7.02 -18.35
N LEU A 117 -3.31 -6.59 -17.11
CA LEU A 117 -4.12 -6.90 -15.94
C LEU A 117 -5.21 -5.83 -15.75
N PRO A 118 -6.46 -6.23 -15.42
CA PRO A 118 -7.57 -5.30 -15.32
C PRO A 118 -7.41 -4.38 -14.09
N THR A 119 -7.25 -3.09 -14.32
CA THR A 119 -7.28 -2.04 -13.30
C THR A 119 -8.15 -0.89 -13.80
N PRO A 120 -8.91 -0.18 -12.92
CA PRO A 120 -9.72 0.95 -13.36
C PRO A 120 -8.91 2.01 -14.07
N GLN A 121 -9.46 2.60 -15.12
CA GLN A 121 -8.88 3.75 -15.84
C GLN A 121 -8.59 4.88 -14.84
N TRP A 122 -7.49 5.62 -15.04
CA TRP A 122 -7.08 6.69 -14.13
C TRP A 122 -6.62 7.95 -14.84
N ILE A 123 -6.58 9.04 -14.09
CA ILE A 123 -6.08 10.35 -14.49
C ILE A 123 -5.02 10.77 -13.48
N ALA A 124 -3.80 10.99 -13.96
CA ALA A 124 -2.72 11.52 -13.15
C ALA A 124 -2.87 13.03 -12.95
N PRO A 125 -2.37 13.61 -11.83
CA PRO A 125 -2.34 15.05 -11.65
C PRO A 125 -1.41 15.71 -12.68
N PRO A 126 -1.68 16.97 -13.07
CA PRO A 126 -0.76 17.71 -13.94
C PRO A 126 0.64 17.78 -13.30
N GLY A 127 1.67 17.39 -14.05
CA GLY A 127 3.05 17.41 -13.58
C GLY A 127 3.48 16.20 -12.73
N ALA A 128 2.67 15.16 -12.60
CA ALA A 128 3.05 13.93 -11.88
C ALA A 128 4.27 13.20 -12.49
N GLY A 129 4.70 13.57 -13.69
CA GLY A 129 5.97 13.13 -14.30
C GLY A 129 7.18 13.95 -13.89
N ARG A 130 6.99 15.01 -13.11
CA ARG A 130 8.09 15.79 -12.54
C ARG A 130 8.12 15.53 -11.05
N TRP A 131 9.08 14.77 -10.58
CA TRP A 131 9.46 14.78 -9.18
C TRP A 131 9.66 16.25 -8.78
N PRO A 132 8.99 16.79 -7.74
CA PRO A 132 9.13 18.19 -7.39
C PRO A 132 10.59 18.50 -7.10
N ALA A 133 11.22 19.35 -7.91
CA ALA A 133 12.60 19.77 -7.73
C ALA A 133 12.82 20.67 -6.50
N THR A 134 11.75 20.98 -5.77
CA THR A 134 11.82 21.78 -4.54
C THR A 134 10.72 21.34 -3.57
N CYS A 135 11.09 20.69 -2.49
CA CYS A 135 10.41 20.83 -1.21
C CYS A 135 10.49 22.30 -0.83
N GLN A 136 9.52 23.12 -1.24
CA GLN A 136 9.37 24.43 -0.61
C GLN A 136 8.80 24.18 0.77
N SER A 137 9.68 24.30 1.77
CA SER A 137 9.38 24.28 3.18
C SER A 137 8.13 25.10 3.50
N ALA A 138 7.12 24.44 4.05
CA ALA A 138 6.14 25.14 4.89
C ALA A 138 6.96 25.89 5.96
N SER A 139 6.81 27.19 6.01
CA SER A 139 7.44 28.07 6.98
C SER A 139 6.89 27.77 8.38
N GLY A 140 7.62 26.97 9.14
CA GLY A 140 7.49 26.81 10.58
C GLY A 140 8.87 26.99 11.21
N PRO A 141 8.99 27.43 12.48
CA PRO A 141 10.23 27.97 13.02
C PRO A 141 11.24 26.86 13.32
N THR A 142 12.33 26.79 12.53
CA THR A 142 13.48 25.93 12.83
C THR A 142 14.77 26.72 12.83
N ASP A 143 15.04 27.43 13.94
CA ASP A 143 16.36 27.97 14.26
C ASP A 143 17.29 26.94 14.97
N ALA A 144 16.89 25.67 15.10
CA ALA A 144 17.60 24.68 15.92
C ALA A 144 18.58 23.76 15.16
N VAL A 145 18.69 23.79 13.83
CA VAL A 145 19.52 22.83 13.06
C VAL A 145 20.85 23.44 12.56
N ARG A 146 21.22 24.64 12.94
CA ARG A 146 22.46 25.30 12.46
C ARG A 146 23.73 25.08 13.27
N GLN A 147 23.80 24.11 14.16
CA GLN A 147 25.04 23.85 14.92
C GLN A 147 25.39 22.36 15.00
N ALA A 148 25.69 21.74 13.86
CA ALA A 148 26.45 20.50 13.84
C ALA A 148 27.86 20.77 13.25
N PRO A 149 28.95 20.25 13.87
CA PRO A 149 30.30 20.47 13.37
C PRO A 149 30.51 19.76 12.03
N GLN A 150 31.04 20.52 11.05
CA GLN A 150 31.37 19.99 9.73
C GLN A 150 32.57 19.02 9.85
N ALA A 151 32.35 17.76 9.48
CA ALA A 151 33.43 16.81 9.26
C ALA A 151 34.23 17.20 7.98
N PRO A 152 35.53 16.93 7.91
CA PRO A 152 36.36 17.36 6.79
C PRO A 152 35.95 16.61 5.50
N ARG A 153 35.56 17.36 4.48
CA ARG A 153 35.32 16.85 3.12
C ARG A 153 36.69 16.44 2.52
N ARG A 154 36.88 15.14 2.31
CA ARG A 154 37.88 14.65 1.36
C ARG A 154 37.34 14.88 -0.04
N GLY A 155 37.93 15.81 -0.78
CA GLY A 155 37.61 16.12 -2.16
C GLY A 155 37.86 14.91 -3.06
N LEU A 156 36.81 14.42 -3.69
CA LEU A 156 36.92 13.70 -4.95
C LEU A 156 36.63 14.74 -6.03
N ASP A 157 37.68 15.15 -6.71
CA ASP A 157 37.65 16.05 -7.84
C ASP A 157 37.13 15.22 -9.04
N VAL A 158 35.84 15.35 -9.36
CA VAL A 158 35.24 14.77 -10.57
C VAL A 158 34.95 15.91 -11.51
N SER A 159 35.93 16.27 -12.33
CA SER A 159 35.72 17.13 -13.48
C SER A 159 34.85 16.39 -14.50
N PRO A 160 33.79 16.99 -15.03
CA PRO A 160 32.96 16.35 -16.07
C PRO A 160 33.75 16.27 -17.37
N SER A 161 33.85 15.06 -17.93
CA SER A 161 34.38 14.84 -19.28
C SER A 161 33.45 15.49 -20.33
N PRO A 162 34.00 16.22 -21.31
CA PRO A 162 33.20 16.80 -22.38
C PRO A 162 32.74 15.68 -23.33
N GLY A 163 31.44 15.46 -23.44
CA GLY A 163 30.88 14.55 -24.47
C GLY A 163 29.82 13.56 -24.01
N SER A 164 29.29 13.69 -22.80
CA SER A 164 28.11 12.90 -22.41
C SER A 164 26.87 13.47 -23.11
N PRO A 165 26.09 12.65 -23.88
CA PRO A 165 24.83 13.12 -24.41
C PRO A 165 23.93 13.49 -23.23
N GLU A 166 23.30 14.66 -23.32
CA GLU A 166 22.19 15.02 -22.40
C GLU A 166 21.16 13.90 -22.44
N LEU A 167 21.13 13.12 -21.36
CA LEU A 167 20.04 12.20 -21.11
C LEU A 167 18.78 13.08 -20.99
N ALA A 168 17.94 13.01 -22.01
CA ALA A 168 16.59 13.54 -21.96
C ALA A 168 15.87 12.87 -20.77
N THR A 169 15.85 13.57 -19.65
CA THR A 169 15.26 13.11 -18.38
C THR A 169 13.76 13.36 -18.31
N GLU A 170 13.06 13.25 -19.42
CA GLU A 170 11.61 13.26 -19.46
C GLU A 170 11.12 11.86 -19.86
N VAL A 171 10.99 10.96 -18.90
CA VAL A 171 10.03 9.86 -19.03
C VAL A 171 8.68 10.46 -18.64
N PRO A 172 7.77 10.74 -19.60
CA PRO A 172 6.43 11.16 -19.26
C PRO A 172 5.79 9.99 -18.51
N LEU A 173 5.31 10.22 -17.28
CA LEU A 173 4.26 9.37 -16.72
C LEU A 173 3.08 9.51 -17.68
N LEU A 174 2.85 8.46 -18.46
CA LEU A 174 1.77 8.41 -19.43
C LEU A 174 0.46 8.56 -18.70
N ASP A 175 -0.26 9.64 -18.94
CA ASP A 175 -1.71 9.60 -18.79
C ASP A 175 -2.17 8.30 -19.46
N CYS A 176 -3.01 7.50 -18.82
CA CYS A 176 -3.63 6.37 -19.51
C CYS A 176 -4.05 6.86 -20.91
N PRO A 177 -3.54 6.27 -21.98
CA PRO A 177 -3.78 6.84 -23.32
C PRO A 177 -5.27 6.87 -23.58
N ILE A 178 -5.88 8.05 -23.42
CA ILE A 178 -7.31 8.30 -23.65
C ILE A 178 -7.61 8.28 -25.15
N SER A 179 -6.56 8.28 -25.99
CA SER A 179 -6.68 8.28 -27.43
C SER A 179 -6.22 6.95 -28.03
N GLY A 180 -7.17 6.05 -28.26
CA GLY A 180 -7.07 5.05 -29.30
C GLY A 180 -6.20 3.83 -29.00
N GLY A 181 -6.60 3.04 -28.04
CA GLY A 181 -6.08 1.68 -27.87
C GLY A 181 -7.14 0.80 -27.22
N ASP A 182 -7.22 -0.44 -27.66
CA ASP A 182 -8.20 -1.45 -27.27
C ASP A 182 -8.08 -1.90 -25.79
N TYR A 183 -8.00 -0.94 -24.85
CA TYR A 183 -8.07 -1.28 -23.41
C TYR A 183 -9.55 -1.44 -23.01
N PRO A 184 -9.96 -2.61 -22.48
CA PRO A 184 -11.31 -2.81 -22.01
C PRO A 184 -11.68 -1.78 -20.93
N GLY A 185 -12.61 -0.88 -21.24
CA GLY A 185 -13.10 0.11 -20.29
C GLY A 185 -12.58 1.54 -20.44
N CYS A 186 -11.77 1.86 -21.45
CA CYS A 186 -11.48 3.25 -21.79
C CYS A 186 -12.75 3.95 -22.30
N LEU A 187 -13.18 5.02 -21.60
CA LEU A 187 -14.27 5.86 -22.06
C LEU A 187 -13.75 6.95 -23.02
N PRO A 188 -14.57 7.38 -23.97
CA PRO A 188 -14.33 8.62 -24.69
C PRO A 188 -14.17 9.80 -23.73
N ALA A 189 -13.31 10.76 -24.09
CA ALA A 189 -12.94 11.88 -23.22
C ALA A 189 -14.12 12.80 -22.83
N ASP A 190 -15.16 12.80 -23.62
CA ASP A 190 -16.38 13.61 -23.49
C ASP A 190 -17.53 12.87 -22.77
N GLN A 191 -17.37 11.60 -22.48
CA GLN A 191 -18.41 10.81 -21.82
C GLN A 191 -18.37 11.01 -20.29
N PRO A 192 -19.46 11.52 -19.68
CA PRO A 192 -19.57 11.61 -18.22
C PRO A 192 -19.44 10.25 -17.54
N ALA A 193 -18.75 10.26 -16.40
CA ALA A 193 -18.46 9.04 -15.67
C ALA A 193 -18.33 9.30 -14.17
N ASP A 194 -18.39 8.22 -13.38
CA ASP A 194 -18.14 8.27 -11.95
C ASP A 194 -16.66 8.01 -11.68
N TRP A 195 -16.09 8.80 -10.79
CA TRP A 195 -14.68 8.77 -10.44
C TRP A 195 -14.49 8.74 -8.93
N ILE A 196 -13.37 8.19 -8.47
CA ILE A 196 -12.92 8.33 -7.09
C ILE A 196 -11.53 8.97 -7.07
N ILE A 197 -11.34 9.97 -6.18
CA ILE A 197 -10.07 10.68 -6.01
C ILE A 197 -9.36 10.16 -4.78
N LYS A 198 -8.13 9.69 -4.96
CA LYS A 198 -7.28 9.08 -3.91
C LYS A 198 -5.92 9.75 -3.85
N GLY A 199 -5.26 9.71 -2.69
CA GLY A 199 -3.84 10.05 -2.57
C GLY A 199 -2.96 9.01 -3.27
N ILE A 200 -1.80 9.43 -3.78
CA ILE A 200 -0.90 8.55 -4.55
C ILE A 200 -0.27 7.48 -3.65
N PHE A 201 0.13 7.84 -2.42
CA PHE A 201 0.81 6.94 -1.48
C PHE A 201 -0.05 6.52 -0.29
N GLU A 202 -1.18 7.19 -0.05
CA GLU A 202 -1.99 6.99 1.14
C GLU A 202 -2.47 5.55 1.31
N GLN A 203 -2.22 4.99 2.48
CA GLN A 203 -2.65 3.67 2.92
C GLN A 203 -3.82 3.80 3.91
N GLY A 204 -4.42 2.67 4.33
CA GLY A 204 -5.44 2.67 5.38
C GLY A 204 -6.73 3.43 5.08
N SER A 205 -7.05 3.70 3.81
CA SER A 205 -8.20 4.54 3.39
C SER A 205 -8.14 5.98 3.93
N ARG A 206 -6.97 6.49 4.29
CA ARG A 206 -6.80 7.90 4.70
C ARG A 206 -7.38 8.82 3.64
N ASN A 207 -8.15 9.80 4.08
CA ASN A 207 -8.83 10.77 3.21
C ASN A 207 -9.83 10.15 2.19
N ILE A 208 -10.28 8.92 2.37
CA ILE A 208 -11.36 8.33 1.57
C ILE A 208 -12.67 8.48 2.33
N ASP A 209 -13.47 9.44 1.90
CA ASP A 209 -14.81 9.77 2.37
C ASP A 209 -15.79 9.82 1.18
N ASP A 210 -17.07 10.02 1.43
CA ASP A 210 -18.09 10.12 0.37
C ASP A 210 -17.77 11.21 -0.66
N GLN A 211 -17.06 12.29 -0.26
CA GLN A 211 -16.62 13.36 -1.16
C GLN A 211 -15.45 12.93 -2.08
N ALA A 212 -14.82 11.79 -1.81
CA ALA A 212 -13.83 11.24 -2.72
C ALA A 212 -14.46 10.76 -4.03
N VAL A 213 -15.76 10.38 -4.00
CA VAL A 213 -16.51 9.93 -5.18
C VAL A 213 -17.16 11.14 -5.86
N VAL A 214 -16.88 11.31 -7.15
CA VAL A 214 -17.40 12.37 -8.01
C VAL A 214 -18.22 11.73 -9.12
N ARG A 215 -19.52 11.99 -9.17
CA ARG A 215 -20.44 11.31 -10.09
C ARG A 215 -20.73 12.15 -11.33
N GLY A 216 -20.88 11.48 -12.48
CA GLY A 216 -21.44 12.04 -13.70
C GLY A 216 -20.66 13.20 -14.30
N VAL A 217 -19.32 13.23 -14.18
CA VAL A 217 -18.49 14.31 -14.72
C VAL A 217 -17.65 13.85 -15.91
N ASP A 218 -17.46 14.75 -16.86
CA ASP A 218 -16.53 14.58 -17.96
C ASP A 218 -15.05 14.74 -17.51
N LEU A 219 -14.13 14.58 -18.45
CA LEU A 219 -12.70 14.66 -18.16
C LEU A 219 -12.26 16.05 -17.66
N ALA A 220 -12.86 17.13 -18.13
CA ALA A 220 -12.55 18.47 -17.67
C ALA A 220 -13.02 18.69 -16.24
N GLY A 221 -14.25 18.24 -15.91
CA GLY A 221 -14.83 18.31 -14.58
C GLY A 221 -14.03 17.53 -13.56
N ILE A 222 -13.61 16.29 -13.86
CA ILE A 222 -12.82 15.52 -12.90
C ILE A 222 -11.40 16.11 -12.71
N ARG A 223 -10.75 16.64 -13.73
CA ARG A 223 -9.45 17.34 -13.58
C ARG A 223 -9.58 18.55 -12.64
N GLN A 224 -10.65 19.32 -12.74
CA GLN A 224 -10.90 20.42 -11.81
C GLN A 224 -11.11 19.94 -10.37
N ARG A 225 -11.93 18.90 -10.17
CA ARG A 225 -12.17 18.31 -8.83
C ARG A 225 -10.90 17.73 -8.23
N LEU A 226 -10.08 17.07 -9.03
CA LEU A 226 -8.79 16.54 -8.62
C LEU A 226 -7.87 17.65 -8.09
N GLN A 227 -7.75 18.78 -8.82
CA GLN A 227 -6.93 19.91 -8.37
C GLN A 227 -7.47 20.52 -7.06
N GLN A 228 -8.79 20.69 -6.92
CA GLN A 228 -9.41 21.21 -5.72
C GLN A 228 -9.15 20.29 -4.50
N ARG A 229 -9.29 18.97 -4.67
CA ARG A 229 -9.06 18.01 -3.59
C ARG A 229 -7.58 17.94 -3.21
N ALA A 230 -6.67 17.90 -4.18
CA ALA A 230 -5.24 17.91 -3.94
C ALA A 230 -4.78 19.17 -3.18
N ALA A 231 -5.31 20.35 -3.56
CA ALA A 231 -5.04 21.61 -2.85
C ALA A 231 -5.58 21.60 -1.41
N ARG A 232 -6.78 21.03 -1.19
CA ARG A 232 -7.38 20.92 0.15
C ARG A 232 -6.57 20.00 1.06
N LEU A 233 -6.09 18.88 0.53
CA LEU A 233 -5.34 17.88 1.28
C LEU A 233 -3.84 18.20 1.41
N GLY A 234 -3.32 19.15 0.61
CA GLY A 234 -1.88 19.46 0.56
C GLY A 234 -1.03 18.29 0.05
N ARG A 235 -1.63 17.36 -0.72
CA ARG A 235 -0.99 16.10 -1.17
C ARG A 235 -1.29 15.83 -2.65
N PHE A 236 -0.41 15.05 -3.28
CA PHE A 236 -0.65 14.57 -4.63
C PHE A 236 -1.77 13.53 -4.66
N CYS A 237 -2.79 13.80 -5.47
CA CYS A 237 -3.93 12.92 -5.68
C CYS A 237 -4.02 12.52 -7.16
N TYR A 238 -4.68 11.41 -7.41
CA TYR A 238 -5.10 10.96 -8.74
C TYR A 238 -6.58 10.62 -8.71
N ALA A 239 -7.20 10.55 -9.88
CA ALA A 239 -8.58 10.08 -10.01
C ALA A 239 -8.60 8.74 -10.75
N GLU A 240 -9.43 7.81 -10.32
CA GLU A 240 -9.69 6.57 -11.05
C GLU A 240 -11.19 6.37 -11.25
N ARG A 241 -11.57 5.58 -12.24
CA ARG A 241 -12.95 5.19 -12.48
C ARG A 241 -13.51 4.52 -11.23
N TYR A 242 -14.61 5.07 -10.73
CA TYR A 242 -15.37 4.42 -9.67
C TYR A 242 -16.09 3.20 -10.24
N ILE A 243 -15.76 2.03 -9.75
CA ILE A 243 -16.43 0.78 -10.10
C ILE A 243 -17.47 0.49 -9.03
N ASP A 244 -18.73 0.70 -9.33
CA ASP A 244 -19.82 0.29 -8.44
C ASP A 244 -20.00 -1.23 -8.52
N GLY A 245 -20.01 -1.89 -7.35
CA GLY A 245 -20.11 -3.34 -7.31
C GLY A 245 -19.60 -3.93 -5.98
N ARG A 246 -19.27 -5.21 -6.03
CA ARG A 246 -18.79 -5.98 -4.87
C ARG A 246 -17.32 -5.65 -4.59
N GLU A 247 -16.92 -5.64 -3.33
CA GLU A 247 -15.51 -5.46 -2.93
C GLU A 247 -14.96 -6.78 -2.36
N ILE A 248 -13.94 -7.32 -3.02
CA ILE A 248 -13.33 -8.60 -2.66
C ILE A 248 -11.84 -8.40 -2.42
N ALA A 249 -11.34 -8.93 -1.30
CA ALA A 249 -9.92 -8.97 -0.96
C ALA A 249 -9.39 -10.39 -1.06
N VAL A 250 -8.20 -10.56 -1.62
CA VAL A 250 -7.48 -11.84 -1.67
C VAL A 250 -6.17 -11.69 -0.93
N GLY A 251 -6.06 -12.35 0.23
CA GLY A 251 -4.80 -12.47 0.96
C GLY A 251 -3.83 -13.40 0.21
N LEU A 252 -2.56 -13.10 0.31
CA LEU A 252 -1.43 -13.86 -0.23
C LEU A 252 -0.48 -14.17 0.91
N LEU A 253 -0.07 -15.43 1.04
CA LEU A 253 0.82 -15.87 2.11
C LEU A 253 1.86 -16.84 1.55
N ALA A 254 3.10 -16.71 2.00
CA ALA A 254 4.16 -17.66 1.64
C ALA A 254 3.77 -19.08 2.05
N GLY A 255 3.93 -20.01 1.13
CA GLY A 255 3.74 -21.44 1.30
C GLY A 255 5.00 -22.23 0.97
N PRO A 256 4.95 -23.57 1.09
CA PRO A 256 6.10 -24.43 0.82
C PRO A 256 6.62 -24.35 -0.63
N GLU A 257 5.74 -24.06 -1.58
CA GLU A 257 6.06 -24.03 -3.02
C GLU A 257 6.03 -22.59 -3.60
N GLY A 258 5.89 -21.56 -2.76
CA GLY A 258 5.79 -20.16 -3.16
C GLY A 258 4.61 -19.46 -2.54
N MET A 259 4.19 -18.33 -3.12
CA MET A 259 3.05 -17.59 -2.60
C MET A 259 1.72 -18.30 -2.93
N GLU A 260 0.88 -18.46 -1.92
CA GLU A 260 -0.46 -19.08 -2.01
C GLU A 260 -1.55 -18.03 -1.81
N THR A 261 -2.70 -18.21 -2.46
CA THR A 261 -3.88 -17.38 -2.19
C THR A 261 -4.64 -17.91 -0.98
N LEU A 262 -4.98 -17.03 -0.06
CA LEU A 262 -5.94 -17.31 1.01
C LEU A 262 -7.38 -17.24 0.48
N PRO A 263 -8.36 -17.75 1.24
CA PRO A 263 -9.77 -17.62 0.87
C PRO A 263 -10.15 -16.16 0.60
N PRO A 264 -10.80 -15.86 -0.54
CA PRO A 264 -11.30 -14.51 -0.80
C PRO A 264 -12.29 -14.06 0.27
N LEU A 265 -12.17 -12.81 0.66
CA LEU A 265 -13.02 -12.15 1.64
C LEU A 265 -13.84 -11.08 0.94
N GLU A 266 -15.15 -11.07 1.09
CA GLU A 266 -16.00 -9.99 0.60
C GLU A 266 -16.36 -9.03 1.71
N ILE A 267 -16.34 -7.73 1.40
CA ILE A 267 -16.87 -6.67 2.26
C ILE A 267 -18.25 -6.31 1.71
N LEU A 268 -19.27 -6.54 2.51
CA LEU A 268 -20.66 -6.22 2.17
C LEU A 268 -20.92 -4.73 2.46
N PHE A 269 -21.89 -4.15 1.73
CA PHE A 269 -22.42 -2.81 1.96
C PHE A 269 -23.90 -2.95 2.34
N SER A 270 -24.14 -3.36 3.60
CA SER A 270 -25.48 -3.66 4.10
C SER A 270 -26.26 -2.36 4.33
N ASP A 271 -27.50 -2.33 3.89
CA ASP A 271 -28.42 -1.19 4.08
C ASP A 271 -27.91 0.16 3.57
N TYR A 272 -26.93 0.16 2.66
CA TYR A 272 -26.42 1.39 2.05
C TYR A 272 -27.53 2.04 1.21
N PRO A 273 -27.83 3.35 1.46
CA PRO A 273 -28.74 4.11 0.61
C PRO A 273 -28.27 4.10 -0.86
N PRO A 274 -29.19 4.16 -1.84
CA PRO A 274 -28.84 4.10 -3.27
C PRO A 274 -27.91 5.21 -3.75
N ASP A 275 -27.93 6.36 -3.09
CA ASP A 275 -27.12 7.54 -3.39
C ASP A 275 -25.77 7.54 -2.66
N LYS A 276 -25.63 6.73 -1.61
CA LYS A 276 -24.38 6.60 -0.86
C LYS A 276 -23.36 5.76 -1.65
N PRO A 277 -22.12 6.26 -1.85
CA PRO A 277 -21.10 5.48 -2.52
C PRO A 277 -20.70 4.26 -1.68
N ARG A 278 -20.64 3.09 -2.33
CA ARG A 278 -20.14 1.86 -1.71
C ARG A 278 -18.63 1.87 -1.75
N ILE A 279 -18.01 2.39 -0.69
CA ILE A 279 -16.54 2.46 -0.53
C ILE A 279 -16.15 2.02 0.87
N VAL A 280 -15.02 1.32 0.99
CA VAL A 280 -14.38 1.06 2.26
C VAL A 280 -13.50 2.28 2.59
N GLY A 281 -14.17 3.29 3.15
CA GLY A 281 -13.56 4.58 3.50
C GLY A 281 -12.87 4.55 4.87
N TYR A 282 -12.41 5.72 5.30
CA TYR A 282 -11.78 5.89 6.61
C TYR A 282 -12.72 5.51 7.75
N GLN A 283 -13.98 5.95 7.69
CA GLN A 283 -14.98 5.66 8.72
C GLN A 283 -15.24 4.17 8.88
N SER A 284 -15.35 3.41 7.78
CA SER A 284 -15.58 1.96 7.83
C SER A 284 -14.44 1.15 8.43
N LYS A 285 -13.25 1.72 8.56
CA LYS A 285 -12.07 1.03 9.14
C LYS A 285 -11.77 1.47 10.57
N TRP A 286 -11.88 2.76 10.84
CA TRP A 286 -11.23 3.38 12.00
C TRP A 286 -12.17 4.07 12.97
N LEU A 287 -13.45 4.24 12.63
CA LEU A 287 -14.40 4.94 13.48
C LEU A 287 -15.55 4.02 13.89
N PRO A 288 -15.40 3.27 15.02
CA PRO A 288 -16.50 2.50 15.59
C PRO A 288 -17.75 3.36 15.82
N ASP A 289 -18.92 2.75 15.85
CA ASP A 289 -20.22 3.40 16.03
C ASP A 289 -20.61 4.37 14.90
N THR A 290 -19.96 4.29 13.73
CA THR A 290 -20.42 4.99 12.51
C THR A 290 -21.23 4.06 11.63
N PHE A 291 -22.14 4.64 10.82
CA PHE A 291 -22.93 3.87 9.87
C PHE A 291 -22.04 3.01 8.97
N GLU A 292 -20.95 3.57 8.46
CA GLU A 292 -20.01 2.91 7.56
C GLU A 292 -19.31 1.72 8.24
N TYR A 293 -18.95 1.85 9.51
CA TYR A 293 -18.30 0.78 10.27
C TYR A 293 -19.26 -0.40 10.49
N ASP A 294 -20.48 -0.11 10.95
CA ASP A 294 -21.47 -1.12 11.31
C ASP A 294 -22.07 -1.84 10.08
N HIS A 295 -22.07 -1.15 8.92
CA HIS A 295 -22.71 -1.66 7.70
C HIS A 295 -21.72 -2.14 6.62
N THR A 296 -20.45 -2.38 7.01
CA THR A 296 -19.45 -3.05 6.15
C THR A 296 -18.96 -4.38 6.74
N PRO A 297 -19.87 -5.32 7.06
CA PRO A 297 -19.47 -6.63 7.56
C PRO A 297 -18.70 -7.43 6.50
N ARG A 298 -17.87 -8.33 6.97
CA ARG A 298 -17.09 -9.25 6.13
C ARG A 298 -17.78 -10.58 6.01
N THR A 299 -17.63 -11.24 4.85
CA THR A 299 -18.16 -12.60 4.64
C THR A 299 -17.22 -13.45 3.81
N PHE A 300 -17.27 -14.75 4.03
CA PHE A 300 -16.67 -15.79 3.20
C PHE A 300 -17.76 -16.64 2.49
N ASP A 301 -19.03 -16.30 2.69
CA ASP A 301 -20.17 -17.01 2.14
C ASP A 301 -20.45 -16.55 0.70
N PHE A 302 -20.04 -17.36 -0.25
CA PHE A 302 -20.27 -17.13 -1.66
C PHE A 302 -21.22 -18.19 -2.24
N PRO A 303 -22.20 -17.81 -3.06
CA PRO A 303 -23.01 -18.78 -3.77
C PRO A 303 -22.15 -19.56 -4.78
N PRO A 304 -22.48 -20.82 -5.09
CA PRO A 304 -21.72 -21.64 -6.05
C PRO A 304 -21.54 -20.99 -7.43
N SER A 305 -22.45 -20.12 -7.83
CA SER A 305 -22.37 -19.35 -9.09
C SER A 305 -21.16 -18.40 -9.14
N ASP A 306 -20.59 -18.01 -8.00
CA ASP A 306 -19.46 -17.10 -7.92
C ASP A 306 -18.12 -17.79 -8.13
N GLN A 307 -18.08 -19.13 -8.14
CA GLN A 307 -16.83 -19.88 -8.24
C GLN A 307 -15.93 -19.44 -9.41
N PRO A 308 -16.43 -19.21 -10.63
CA PRO A 308 -15.58 -18.74 -11.74
C PRO A 308 -14.98 -17.36 -11.49
N MET A 309 -15.70 -16.45 -10.84
CA MET A 309 -15.22 -15.13 -10.46
C MET A 309 -14.15 -15.25 -9.35
N LEU A 310 -14.39 -16.09 -8.33
CA LEU A 310 -13.44 -16.36 -7.25
C LEU A 310 -12.12 -16.97 -7.78
N ASP A 311 -12.20 -17.90 -8.72
CA ASP A 311 -11.02 -18.46 -9.36
C ASP A 311 -10.26 -17.40 -10.16
N ARG A 312 -11.00 -16.49 -10.82
CA ARG A 312 -10.40 -15.39 -11.56
C ARG A 312 -9.66 -14.39 -10.66
N VAL A 313 -10.23 -13.99 -9.53
CA VAL A 313 -9.54 -13.06 -8.59
C VAL A 313 -8.30 -13.71 -7.98
N ARG A 314 -8.33 -15.02 -7.65
CA ARG A 314 -7.14 -15.75 -7.19
C ARG A 314 -6.03 -15.76 -8.25
N GLN A 315 -6.36 -16.06 -9.50
CA GLN A 315 -5.40 -16.04 -10.60
C GLN A 315 -4.79 -14.66 -10.79
N LEU A 316 -5.60 -13.60 -10.75
CA LEU A 316 -5.13 -12.22 -10.87
C LEU A 316 -4.24 -11.83 -9.70
N ALA A 317 -4.55 -12.26 -8.47
CA ALA A 317 -3.71 -12.03 -7.30
C ALA A 317 -2.33 -12.69 -7.45
N LEU A 318 -2.26 -13.94 -7.91
CA LEU A 318 -0.98 -14.62 -8.20
C LEU A 318 -0.19 -13.93 -9.33
N ARG A 319 -0.87 -13.40 -10.36
CA ARG A 319 -0.22 -12.60 -11.39
C ARG A 319 0.38 -11.30 -10.82
N CYS A 320 -0.23 -10.71 -9.79
CA CYS A 320 0.36 -9.58 -9.07
C CYS A 320 1.63 -9.99 -8.31
N VAL A 321 1.68 -11.20 -7.73
CA VAL A 321 2.90 -11.72 -7.10
C VAL A 321 4.06 -11.71 -8.09
N GLU A 322 3.87 -12.27 -9.28
CA GLU A 322 4.89 -12.32 -10.33
C GLU A 322 5.29 -10.92 -10.82
N LEU A 323 4.29 -10.06 -11.07
CA LEU A 323 4.50 -8.73 -11.65
C LEU A 323 5.29 -7.80 -10.73
N PHE A 324 5.04 -7.86 -9.42
CA PHE A 324 5.65 -6.98 -8.42
C PHE A 324 6.76 -7.65 -7.61
N GLY A 325 7.03 -8.94 -7.85
CA GLY A 325 8.03 -9.69 -7.09
C GLY A 325 7.68 -9.78 -5.60
N LEU A 326 6.39 -10.04 -5.28
CA LEU A 326 5.92 -10.09 -3.90
C LEU A 326 6.39 -11.37 -3.21
N ARG A 327 6.66 -11.25 -1.90
CA ARG A 327 7.06 -12.35 -1.04
C ARG A 327 6.50 -12.21 0.37
N GLY A 328 6.56 -13.28 1.16
CA GLY A 328 6.12 -13.30 2.54
C GLY A 328 4.60 -13.22 2.66
N TYR A 329 4.03 -12.04 2.56
CA TYR A 329 2.60 -11.82 2.59
C TYR A 329 2.21 -10.54 1.83
N ALA A 330 0.97 -10.50 1.36
CA ALA A 330 0.40 -9.34 0.66
C ALA A 330 -1.13 -9.46 0.60
N ARG A 331 -1.83 -8.45 0.09
CA ARG A 331 -3.25 -8.49 -0.21
C ARG A 331 -3.53 -7.76 -1.51
N VAL A 332 -4.41 -8.34 -2.34
CA VAL A 332 -4.91 -7.68 -3.55
C VAL A 332 -6.39 -7.40 -3.38
N ASP A 333 -6.78 -6.15 -3.55
CA ASP A 333 -8.15 -5.68 -3.39
C ASP A 333 -8.79 -5.46 -4.76
N PHE A 334 -10.02 -5.96 -4.92
CA PHE A 334 -10.76 -5.97 -6.18
C PHE A 334 -12.12 -5.31 -6.04
N ARG A 335 -12.57 -4.71 -7.14
CA ARG A 335 -14.00 -4.46 -7.40
C ARG A 335 -14.49 -5.40 -8.47
N ILE A 336 -15.68 -5.94 -8.26
CA ILE A 336 -16.38 -6.76 -9.25
C ILE A 336 -17.55 -5.94 -9.76
N ASP A 337 -17.54 -5.60 -11.03
CA ASP A 337 -18.60 -4.81 -11.65
C ASP A 337 -19.88 -5.64 -11.88
N SER A 338 -20.93 -4.99 -12.39
CA SER A 338 -22.22 -5.64 -12.66
C SER A 338 -22.17 -6.73 -13.73
N ALA A 339 -21.12 -6.75 -14.56
CA ALA A 339 -20.87 -7.80 -15.54
C ALA A 339 -20.06 -8.99 -14.96
N GLY A 340 -19.68 -8.93 -13.67
CA GLY A 340 -18.84 -9.92 -13.01
C GLY A 340 -17.34 -9.79 -13.34
N GLN A 341 -16.93 -8.69 -13.96
CA GLN A 341 -15.53 -8.43 -14.29
C GLN A 341 -14.76 -7.94 -13.06
N PRO A 342 -13.69 -8.63 -12.64
CA PRO A 342 -12.80 -8.14 -11.59
C PRO A 342 -11.90 -7.00 -12.07
N TRP A 343 -11.75 -5.98 -11.22
CA TRP A 343 -10.84 -4.85 -11.40
C TRP A 343 -9.91 -4.73 -10.20
N ILE A 344 -8.60 -4.80 -10.43
CA ILE A 344 -7.59 -4.64 -9.37
C ILE A 344 -7.55 -3.18 -8.95
N LEU A 345 -7.94 -2.90 -7.71
CA LEU A 345 -7.89 -1.56 -7.12
C LEU A 345 -6.51 -1.24 -6.58
N GLU A 346 -5.96 -2.18 -5.81
CA GLU A 346 -4.75 -2.00 -5.03
C GLU A 346 -4.03 -3.33 -4.81
N VAL A 347 -2.70 -3.27 -4.76
CA VAL A 347 -1.85 -4.35 -4.30
C VAL A 347 -1.17 -3.86 -3.02
N ASN A 348 -1.57 -4.38 -1.88
CA ASN A 348 -1.03 -4.01 -0.59
C ASN A 348 0.12 -4.96 -0.20
N PRO A 349 1.37 -4.48 -0.14
CA PRO A 349 2.53 -5.30 0.17
C PRO A 349 2.73 -5.55 1.66
N ASN A 350 2.03 -4.84 2.52
CA ASN A 350 2.12 -4.92 3.99
C ASN A 350 0.72 -4.79 4.59
N PRO A 351 -0.20 -5.78 4.36
CA PRO A 351 -1.53 -5.73 4.94
C PRO A 351 -1.44 -5.88 6.47
N CYS A 352 -2.25 -5.10 7.19
CA CYS A 352 -2.33 -5.11 8.64
C CYS A 352 -2.57 -6.53 9.17
N LEU A 353 -1.76 -6.94 10.15
CA LEU A 353 -1.80 -8.25 10.83
C LEU A 353 -2.49 -8.18 12.20
N THR A 354 -3.06 -7.04 12.57
CA THR A 354 -3.82 -6.90 13.83
C THR A 354 -4.91 -7.97 13.91
N PRO A 355 -5.10 -8.63 15.07
CA PRO A 355 -6.24 -9.50 15.29
C PRO A 355 -7.56 -8.83 14.87
N GLU A 356 -8.44 -9.59 14.21
CA GLU A 356 -9.70 -9.12 13.62
C GLU A 356 -9.56 -8.27 12.33
N ALA A 357 -8.35 -7.88 11.91
CA ALA A 357 -8.17 -7.26 10.61
C ALA A 357 -8.51 -8.23 9.45
N GLY A 358 -8.72 -7.67 8.25
CA GLY A 358 -9.14 -8.48 7.09
C GLY A 358 -8.18 -9.63 6.75
N PHE A 359 -6.85 -9.41 6.82
CA PHE A 359 -5.87 -10.46 6.57
C PHE A 359 -5.91 -11.55 7.65
N TYR A 360 -5.99 -11.16 8.92
CA TYR A 360 -6.18 -12.08 10.04
C TYR A 360 -7.40 -12.99 9.82
N CYS A 361 -8.56 -12.41 9.47
CA CYS A 361 -9.77 -13.18 9.20
C CYS A 361 -9.57 -14.24 8.10
N THR A 362 -8.79 -13.92 7.05
CA THR A 362 -8.53 -14.88 5.97
C THR A 362 -7.66 -16.05 6.41
N VAL A 363 -6.64 -15.83 7.27
CA VAL A 363 -5.79 -16.93 7.77
C VAL A 363 -6.51 -17.82 8.76
N GLU A 364 -7.38 -17.26 9.60
CA GLU A 364 -8.24 -18.02 10.49
C GLU A 364 -9.25 -18.88 9.70
N HIS A 365 -9.93 -18.29 8.69
CA HIS A 365 -10.87 -19.02 7.84
C HIS A 365 -10.18 -20.12 7.02
N ALA A 366 -8.91 -19.94 6.64
CA ALA A 366 -8.11 -20.97 5.99
C ALA A 366 -7.68 -22.12 6.94
N GLY A 367 -7.94 -22.02 8.23
CA GLY A 367 -7.50 -22.98 9.23
C GLY A 367 -5.99 -22.96 9.51
N ILE A 368 -5.28 -21.94 9.06
CA ILE A 368 -3.83 -21.77 9.30
C ILE A 368 -3.58 -21.27 10.73
N GLY A 369 -4.46 -20.39 11.21
CA GLY A 369 -4.34 -19.70 12.48
C GLY A 369 -3.28 -18.61 12.48
N TYR A 370 -3.43 -17.63 13.36
CA TYR A 370 -2.56 -16.45 13.39
C TYR A 370 -1.08 -16.81 13.59
N ALA A 371 -0.76 -17.62 14.62
CA ALA A 371 0.61 -18.03 14.89
C ALA A 371 1.23 -18.81 13.72
N GLY A 372 0.44 -19.64 13.04
CA GLY A 372 0.88 -20.35 11.83
C GLY A 372 1.22 -19.39 10.69
N ALA A 373 0.42 -18.35 10.48
CA ALA A 373 0.70 -17.34 9.47
C ALA A 373 1.97 -16.53 9.80
N ILE A 374 2.13 -16.07 11.06
CA ILE A 374 3.34 -15.36 11.51
C ILE A 374 4.58 -16.23 11.35
N GLY A 375 4.50 -17.53 11.65
CA GLY A 375 5.59 -18.50 11.43
C GLY A 375 5.96 -18.58 9.95
N ARG A 376 4.99 -18.75 9.05
CA ARG A 376 5.23 -18.82 7.58
C ARG A 376 5.84 -17.52 7.03
N ILE A 377 5.40 -16.36 7.54
CA ILE A 377 5.97 -15.06 7.19
C ILE A 377 7.43 -14.97 7.63
N LEU A 378 7.74 -15.43 8.84
CA LEU A 378 9.11 -15.44 9.35
C LEU A 378 10.01 -16.43 8.58
N ASP A 379 9.52 -17.63 8.29
CA ASP A 379 10.26 -18.62 7.51
C ASP A 379 10.60 -18.13 6.10
N ALA A 380 9.71 -17.36 5.49
CA ALA A 380 9.96 -16.73 4.19
C ALA A 380 11.09 -15.68 4.23
N ALA A 381 11.40 -15.09 5.40
CA ALA A 381 12.53 -14.16 5.55
C ALA A 381 13.89 -14.86 5.49
N ALA A 382 13.99 -16.10 5.95
CA ALA A 382 15.23 -16.86 6.00
C ALA A 382 15.70 -17.36 4.62
N THR A 383 14.81 -17.40 3.63
CA THR A 383 15.05 -17.95 2.29
C THR A 383 15.31 -16.87 1.22
N GLY A 384 15.26 -15.58 1.56
CA GLY A 384 15.38 -14.45 0.63
C GLY A 384 16.78 -13.93 0.37
#